data_545d732950e8a1a2dbd71c403d48a202
#
_entry.id   545d732950e8a1a2dbd71c403d48a202
#
_cell.length_a   1.000
_cell.length_b   1.000
_cell.length_c   1.000
_cell.angle_alpha   90.00
_cell.angle_beta   90.00
_cell.angle_gamma   90.00
#
_symmetry.space_group_name_H-M   'P 1'
#
loop_
_entity.id
_entity.type
_entity.pdbx_description
1 polymer ?
#
loop_
_entity_poly.entity_id
_entity_poly.type
_entity_poly.pdbx_seq_one_letter_code
_entity_poly.pdbx_strand_id
1 'polypeptide(L)'
;MNPNFLDFEQPIADLQAKIEELRLVGNDNSLNIGDEISRLQDKSKTLTESIFGNLTSWQIARMARHPRRPYTLDYIENIFTEFDELHGDRHFSDDAAIVGGIARLDNQPVMVIGHQKGREVREKVRRNFGMPRPEGYRKACRLMEMAERFKMPILTFIDTPGAYPGIDAEERNQSEAIAWNLRVMARLKTPIIATVIGEGGSGGALAIGVCDQLNMLQYSTYAVISPEGCASILWKTAEKAPDAAEAMGITADRLKGLGIVDKVIAEPLGGAHRDPVAAAALIRAELSSQLAMLKEFDNDELLARRYDRLMSYGL
;
A
#
# COMPACT_ATOMS: atom_id res chain seq x y z
N MET A 1 -18.28 -4.11 -19.73
CA MET A 1 -16.97 -3.64 -19.22
C MET A 1 -16.19 -4.82 -18.72
N ASN A 2 -14.92 -4.92 -19.07
CA ASN A 2 -14.04 -5.94 -18.50
C ASN A 2 -13.78 -5.57 -17.02
N PRO A 3 -14.12 -6.41 -16.03
CA PRO A 3 -13.99 -6.09 -14.61
C PRO A 3 -12.54 -5.89 -14.15
N ASN A 4 -11.58 -6.16 -14.99
CA ASN A 4 -10.15 -5.99 -14.73
C ASN A 4 -9.61 -4.60 -15.09
N PHE A 5 -10.45 -3.69 -15.58
CA PHE A 5 -10.08 -2.34 -15.99
C PHE A 5 -11.02 -1.32 -15.37
N LEU A 6 -10.46 -0.22 -14.91
CA LEU A 6 -11.25 0.95 -14.54
C LEU A 6 -11.78 1.66 -15.80
N ASP A 7 -12.80 2.51 -15.63
CA ASP A 7 -13.46 3.20 -16.76
C ASP A 7 -12.47 4.01 -17.63
N PHE A 8 -11.53 4.72 -17.03
CA PHE A 8 -10.50 5.48 -17.74
C PHE A 8 -9.43 4.59 -18.41
N GLU A 9 -9.33 3.32 -18.04
CA GLU A 9 -8.45 2.34 -18.69
C GLU A 9 -9.13 1.64 -19.90
N GLN A 10 -10.44 1.83 -20.12
CA GLN A 10 -11.18 1.14 -21.16
C GLN A 10 -10.56 1.28 -22.56
N PRO A 11 -10.06 2.46 -22.99
CA PRO A 11 -9.39 2.60 -24.29
C PRO A 11 -8.14 1.71 -24.43
N ILE A 12 -7.43 1.44 -23.32
CA ILE A 12 -6.28 0.51 -23.31
C ILE A 12 -6.77 -0.92 -23.41
N ALA A 13 -7.84 -1.27 -22.68
CA ALA A 13 -8.46 -2.59 -22.73
C ALA A 13 -8.93 -2.96 -24.15
N ASP A 14 -9.55 -2.00 -24.85
CA ASP A 14 -10.04 -2.20 -26.22
C ASP A 14 -8.89 -2.47 -27.19
N LEU A 15 -7.75 -1.77 -27.06
CA LEU A 15 -6.56 -2.03 -27.87
C LEU A 15 -5.94 -3.40 -27.53
N GLN A 16 -5.88 -3.79 -26.27
CA GLN A 16 -5.36 -5.09 -25.86
C GLN A 16 -6.23 -6.23 -26.38
N ALA A 17 -7.56 -6.09 -26.32
CA ALA A 17 -8.48 -7.08 -26.87
C ALA A 17 -8.27 -7.26 -28.38
N LYS A 18 -8.09 -6.17 -29.13
CA LYS A 18 -7.81 -6.21 -30.55
C LYS A 18 -6.47 -6.87 -30.89
N ILE A 19 -5.43 -6.63 -30.09
CA ILE A 19 -4.12 -7.27 -30.22
C ILE A 19 -4.26 -8.80 -30.02
N GLU A 20 -4.99 -9.22 -28.99
CA GLU A 20 -5.22 -10.66 -28.73
C GLU A 20 -6.03 -11.31 -29.83
N GLU A 21 -7.06 -10.65 -30.36
CA GLU A 21 -7.83 -11.13 -31.52
C GLU A 21 -6.93 -11.35 -32.75
N LEU A 22 -6.05 -10.40 -33.06
CA LEU A 22 -5.11 -10.52 -34.18
C LEU A 22 -4.09 -11.65 -33.96
N ARG A 23 -3.64 -11.88 -32.74
CA ARG A 23 -2.75 -13.01 -32.39
C ARG A 23 -3.42 -14.35 -32.63
N LEU A 24 -4.72 -14.48 -32.34
CA LEU A 24 -5.48 -15.72 -32.56
C LEU A 24 -5.71 -16.01 -34.03
N VAL A 25 -5.91 -14.98 -34.86
CA VAL A 25 -6.12 -15.08 -36.30
C VAL A 25 -4.82 -15.28 -37.08
N GLY A 26 -3.68 -14.83 -36.54
CA GLY A 26 -2.38 -14.73 -37.20
C GLY A 26 -1.66 -16.05 -37.49
N ASN A 27 -2.22 -17.20 -37.17
CA ASN A 27 -1.63 -18.49 -37.49
C ASN A 27 -1.65 -18.88 -39.00
N ASP A 28 -2.38 -18.16 -39.84
CA ASP A 28 -2.57 -18.53 -41.25
C ASP A 28 -2.00 -17.60 -42.32
N ASN A 29 -1.57 -16.32 -42.01
CA ASN A 29 -0.99 -15.42 -43.03
C ASN A 29 -0.03 -14.35 -42.42
N SER A 30 1.26 -14.60 -42.43
CA SER A 30 2.17 -14.18 -41.37
C SER A 30 2.86 -12.81 -41.50
N LEU A 31 2.91 -12.10 -42.61
CA LEU A 31 3.78 -10.92 -42.74
C LEU A 31 3.08 -9.57 -42.37
N ASN A 32 1.82 -9.44 -42.68
CA ASN A 32 1.11 -8.16 -42.47
C ASN A 32 0.52 -8.00 -41.06
N ILE A 33 0.27 -9.14 -40.37
CA ILE A 33 -0.33 -9.16 -39.03
C ILE A 33 0.69 -8.80 -37.95
N GLY A 34 1.96 -9.20 -38.13
CA GLY A 34 3.03 -8.86 -37.19
C GLY A 34 3.27 -7.36 -37.09
N ASP A 35 3.32 -6.68 -38.22
CA ASP A 35 3.50 -5.22 -38.29
C ASP A 35 2.31 -4.48 -37.65
N GLU A 36 1.08 -4.93 -37.89
CA GLU A 36 -0.11 -4.33 -37.30
C GLU A 36 -0.18 -4.56 -35.78
N ILE A 37 0.19 -5.76 -35.30
CA ILE A 37 0.31 -6.03 -33.87
C ILE A 37 1.34 -5.10 -33.23
N SER A 38 2.53 -4.95 -33.82
CA SER A 38 3.57 -4.05 -33.31
C SER A 38 3.07 -2.60 -33.25
N ARG A 39 2.43 -2.11 -34.29
CA ARG A 39 1.83 -0.77 -34.35
C ARG A 39 0.76 -0.55 -33.26
N LEU A 40 -0.11 -1.56 -33.02
CA LEU A 40 -1.12 -1.48 -31.98
C LEU A 40 -0.51 -1.54 -30.57
N GLN A 41 0.57 -2.28 -30.38
CA GLN A 41 1.32 -2.30 -29.12
C GLN A 41 1.95 -0.94 -28.82
N ASP A 42 2.61 -0.31 -29.78
CA ASP A 42 3.17 1.05 -29.64
C ASP A 42 2.08 2.07 -29.32
N LYS A 43 0.95 1.98 -30.03
CA LYS A 43 -0.22 2.83 -29.76
C LYS A 43 -0.77 2.61 -28.35
N SER A 44 -0.87 1.36 -27.90
CA SER A 44 -1.33 1.02 -26.56
C SER A 44 -0.37 1.57 -25.50
N LYS A 45 0.94 1.47 -25.71
CA LYS A 45 1.96 2.02 -24.83
C LYS A 45 1.83 3.55 -24.72
N THR A 46 1.83 4.26 -25.85
CA THR A 46 1.69 5.73 -25.89
C THR A 46 0.39 6.19 -25.22
N LEU A 47 -0.72 5.48 -25.47
CA LEU A 47 -2.00 5.79 -24.84
C LEU A 47 -1.95 5.57 -23.31
N THR A 48 -1.30 4.49 -22.86
CA THR A 48 -1.12 4.23 -21.44
C THR A 48 -0.26 5.31 -20.78
N GLU A 49 0.85 5.71 -21.40
CA GLU A 49 1.68 6.82 -20.93
C GLU A 49 0.88 8.13 -20.81
N SER A 50 0.05 8.44 -21.81
CA SER A 50 -0.79 9.64 -21.81
C SER A 50 -1.86 9.62 -20.70
N ILE A 51 -2.55 8.50 -20.51
CA ILE A 51 -3.61 8.36 -19.50
C ILE A 51 -2.99 8.40 -18.10
N PHE A 52 -1.97 7.58 -17.84
CA PHE A 52 -1.37 7.43 -16.51
C PHE A 52 -0.49 8.63 -16.12
N GLY A 53 0.01 9.40 -17.07
CA GLY A 53 0.69 10.67 -16.80
C GLY A 53 -0.23 11.82 -16.38
N ASN A 54 -1.55 11.68 -16.54
CA ASN A 54 -2.52 12.74 -16.28
C ASN A 54 -3.71 12.30 -15.40
N LEU A 55 -3.51 11.33 -14.52
CA LEU A 55 -4.57 10.87 -13.62
C LEU A 55 -4.97 11.97 -12.62
N THR A 56 -6.27 12.18 -12.45
CA THR A 56 -6.82 13.03 -11.39
C THR A 56 -6.65 12.36 -10.02
N SER A 57 -6.72 13.13 -8.93
CA SER A 57 -6.67 12.60 -7.56
C SER A 57 -7.74 11.54 -7.30
N TRP A 58 -8.92 11.67 -7.90
CA TRP A 58 -9.97 10.67 -7.83
C TRP A 58 -9.62 9.37 -8.59
N GLN A 59 -9.04 9.49 -9.78
CA GLN A 59 -8.58 8.32 -10.54
C GLN A 59 -7.46 7.58 -9.78
N ILE A 60 -6.53 8.32 -9.14
CA ILE A 60 -5.50 7.73 -8.27
C ILE A 60 -6.14 7.02 -7.08
N ALA A 61 -7.15 7.60 -6.43
CA ALA A 61 -7.87 6.95 -5.34
C ALA A 61 -8.54 5.62 -5.78
N ARG A 62 -9.05 5.58 -7.00
CA ARG A 62 -9.59 4.35 -7.60
C ARG A 62 -8.50 3.34 -7.95
N MET A 63 -7.34 3.81 -8.43
CA MET A 63 -6.15 2.97 -8.67
C MET A 63 -5.62 2.34 -7.39
N ALA A 64 -5.58 3.10 -6.28
CA ALA A 64 -5.18 2.59 -4.98
C ALA A 64 -6.02 1.40 -4.50
N ARG A 65 -7.27 1.33 -4.95
CA ARG A 65 -8.25 0.28 -4.64
C ARG A 65 -8.49 -0.72 -5.78
N HIS A 66 -7.64 -0.67 -6.82
CA HIS A 66 -7.83 -1.54 -7.99
C HIS A 66 -7.85 -3.02 -7.54
N PRO A 67 -8.86 -3.84 -7.98
CA PRO A 67 -9.07 -5.19 -7.47
C PRO A 67 -7.90 -6.17 -7.73
N ARG A 68 -7.06 -5.86 -8.72
CA ARG A 68 -5.86 -6.64 -9.05
C ARG A 68 -4.57 -6.05 -8.48
N ARG A 69 -4.65 -4.95 -7.72
CA ARG A 69 -3.46 -4.36 -7.10
C ARG A 69 -2.82 -5.38 -6.15
N PRO A 70 -1.48 -5.52 -6.14
CA PRO A 70 -0.80 -6.41 -5.21
C PRO A 70 -1.06 -5.99 -3.76
N TYR A 71 -1.28 -6.98 -2.90
CA TYR A 71 -1.44 -6.84 -1.46
C TYR A 71 -0.14 -7.22 -0.74
N THR A 72 -0.12 -7.11 0.58
CA THR A 72 1.06 -7.38 1.40
C THR A 72 1.66 -8.76 1.14
N LEU A 73 0.86 -9.83 1.07
CA LEU A 73 1.36 -11.18 0.82
C LEU A 73 2.00 -11.33 -0.56
N ASP A 74 1.50 -10.63 -1.59
CA ASP A 74 2.09 -10.66 -2.92
C ASP A 74 3.48 -10.00 -2.91
N TYR A 75 3.64 -8.89 -2.16
CA TYR A 75 4.94 -8.26 -1.97
C TYR A 75 5.88 -9.09 -1.11
N ILE A 76 5.36 -9.77 -0.07
CA ILE A 76 6.17 -10.69 0.74
C ILE A 76 6.77 -11.77 -0.14
N GLU A 77 5.97 -12.42 -0.97
CA GLU A 77 6.42 -13.49 -1.88
C GLU A 77 7.50 -13.03 -2.88
N ASN A 78 7.40 -11.78 -3.37
CA ASN A 78 8.30 -11.27 -4.42
C ASN A 78 9.52 -10.50 -3.89
N ILE A 79 9.51 -10.02 -2.64
CA ILE A 79 10.59 -9.21 -2.08
C ILE A 79 11.46 -10.00 -1.11
N PHE A 80 10.86 -10.86 -0.30
CA PHE A 80 11.51 -11.50 0.84
C PHE A 80 11.74 -13.00 0.62
N THR A 81 12.63 -13.56 1.42
CA THR A 81 12.82 -15.00 1.55
C THR A 81 12.55 -15.44 2.99
N GLU A 82 12.30 -16.72 3.21
CA GLU A 82 12.15 -17.34 4.54
C GLU A 82 11.10 -16.60 5.40
N PHE A 83 9.92 -16.33 4.82
CA PHE A 83 8.85 -15.69 5.59
C PHE A 83 8.12 -16.71 6.48
N ASP A 84 8.19 -16.49 7.78
CA ASP A 84 7.47 -17.25 8.81
C ASP A 84 6.39 -16.35 9.45
N GLU A 85 5.11 -16.59 9.13
CA GLU A 85 3.99 -15.82 9.66
C GLU A 85 3.75 -16.12 11.15
N LEU A 86 3.58 -15.08 11.97
CA LEU A 86 3.34 -15.14 13.39
C LEU A 86 1.94 -14.66 13.74
N HIS A 87 1.14 -15.54 14.32
CA HIS A 87 -0.29 -15.33 14.60
C HIS A 87 -0.59 -14.92 16.03
N GLY A 88 -1.76 -14.27 16.22
CA GLY A 88 -2.39 -14.01 17.51
C GLY A 88 -1.81 -12.83 18.30
N ASP A 89 -2.68 -12.18 19.07
CA ASP A 89 -2.35 -11.02 19.90
C ASP A 89 -1.89 -11.37 21.32
N ARG A 90 -2.00 -12.65 21.73
CA ARG A 90 -1.75 -13.14 23.11
C ARG A 90 -2.72 -12.58 24.15
N HIS A 91 -3.86 -12.04 23.71
CA HIS A 91 -4.92 -11.50 24.56
C HIS A 91 -6.28 -12.12 24.28
N PHE A 92 -6.74 -12.04 23.04
CA PHE A 92 -8.07 -12.45 22.68
C PHE A 92 -8.10 -13.40 21.47
N SER A 93 -7.52 -13.00 20.34
CA SER A 93 -7.63 -13.77 19.10
C SER A 93 -6.52 -13.42 18.11
N ASP A 94 -6.55 -14.04 16.94
CA ASP A 94 -5.85 -13.59 15.76
C ASP A 94 -6.75 -12.72 14.90
N ASP A 95 -6.16 -11.83 14.09
CA ASP A 95 -6.84 -11.03 13.09
C ASP A 95 -6.15 -11.17 11.72
N ALA A 96 -6.86 -11.77 10.78
CA ALA A 96 -6.34 -12.03 9.44
C ALA A 96 -6.24 -10.75 8.56
N ALA A 97 -6.75 -9.59 9.01
CA ALA A 97 -6.60 -8.31 8.33
C ALA A 97 -5.19 -7.73 8.48
N ILE A 98 -4.42 -8.18 9.48
CA ILE A 98 -2.98 -7.92 9.60
C ILE A 98 -2.24 -9.24 9.45
N VAL A 99 -1.26 -9.27 8.58
CA VAL A 99 -0.25 -10.32 8.47
C VAL A 99 1.06 -9.78 9.02
N GLY A 100 1.84 -10.64 9.65
CA GLY A 100 3.16 -10.24 10.13
C GLY A 100 4.00 -11.45 10.50
N GLY A 101 5.30 -11.31 10.35
CA GLY A 101 6.23 -12.39 10.58
C GLY A 101 7.68 -12.00 10.35
N ILE A 102 8.57 -12.96 10.58
CA ILE A 102 10.00 -12.81 10.34
C ILE A 102 10.28 -13.21 8.89
N ALA A 103 11.14 -12.44 8.22
CA ALA A 103 11.57 -12.71 6.87
C ALA A 103 13.04 -12.30 6.67
N ARG A 104 13.57 -12.50 5.46
CA ARG A 104 14.88 -11.95 5.07
C ARG A 104 14.76 -11.01 3.88
N LEU A 105 15.33 -9.82 4.04
CA LEU A 105 15.60 -8.90 2.94
C LEU A 105 17.12 -8.89 2.68
N ASP A 106 17.54 -9.35 1.51
CA ASP A 106 18.97 -9.44 1.14
C ASP A 106 19.82 -10.19 2.22
N ASN A 107 19.32 -11.34 2.67
CA ASN A 107 19.85 -12.17 3.77
C ASN A 107 19.79 -11.54 5.17
N GLN A 108 19.33 -10.30 5.31
CA GLN A 108 19.15 -9.66 6.60
C GLN A 108 17.79 -10.04 7.22
N PRO A 109 17.72 -10.51 8.47
CA PRO A 109 16.46 -10.73 9.16
C PRO A 109 15.74 -9.40 9.39
N VAL A 110 14.45 -9.39 9.10
CA VAL A 110 13.56 -8.24 9.26
C VAL A 110 12.21 -8.71 9.81
N MET A 111 11.50 -7.83 10.49
CA MET A 111 10.10 -8.01 10.83
C MET A 111 9.23 -7.35 9.76
N VAL A 112 8.36 -8.11 9.12
CA VAL A 112 7.41 -7.62 8.12
C VAL A 112 6.02 -7.63 8.73
N ILE A 113 5.30 -6.51 8.62
CA ILE A 113 3.92 -6.36 9.12
C ILE A 113 3.13 -5.60 8.05
N GLY A 114 1.91 -6.05 7.73
CA GLY A 114 1.12 -5.31 6.76
C GLY A 114 -0.37 -5.65 6.78
N HIS A 115 -1.14 -4.75 6.20
CA HIS A 115 -2.56 -4.99 5.99
C HIS A 115 -2.75 -5.97 4.84
N GLN A 116 -3.71 -6.88 4.98
CA GLN A 116 -4.04 -7.84 3.95
C GLN A 116 -5.53 -7.77 3.64
N LYS A 117 -5.84 -7.45 2.40
CA LYS A 117 -7.17 -7.57 1.82
C LYS A 117 -7.35 -8.96 1.18
N GLY A 118 -8.58 -9.35 0.92
CA GLY A 118 -8.88 -10.57 0.17
C GLY A 118 -9.23 -10.27 -1.29
N ARG A 119 -9.02 -11.22 -2.19
CA ARG A 119 -9.49 -11.15 -3.59
C ARG A 119 -10.88 -11.75 -3.74
N GLU A 120 -11.03 -13.00 -3.31
CA GLU A 120 -12.30 -13.71 -3.34
C GLU A 120 -13.22 -13.28 -2.18
N VAL A 121 -14.53 -13.40 -2.36
CA VAL A 121 -15.53 -12.99 -1.35
C VAL A 121 -15.26 -13.62 0.00
N ARG A 122 -14.98 -14.94 0.04
CA ARG A 122 -14.67 -15.66 1.29
C ARG A 122 -13.42 -15.11 1.97
N GLU A 123 -12.39 -14.79 1.20
CA GLU A 123 -11.17 -14.20 1.73
C GLU A 123 -11.38 -12.77 2.22
N LYS A 124 -12.12 -11.94 1.46
CA LYS A 124 -12.49 -10.58 1.89
C LYS A 124 -13.20 -10.59 3.24
N VAL A 125 -14.16 -11.48 3.43
CA VAL A 125 -14.87 -11.63 4.71
C VAL A 125 -13.93 -12.08 5.81
N ARG A 126 -13.09 -13.09 5.57
CA ARG A 126 -12.09 -13.59 6.54
C ARG A 126 -11.14 -12.49 6.99
N ARG A 127 -10.70 -11.61 6.07
CA ARG A 127 -9.76 -10.51 6.33
C ARG A 127 -10.47 -9.19 6.62
N ASN A 128 -11.76 -9.26 6.91
CA ASN A 128 -12.59 -8.10 7.23
C ASN A 128 -12.36 -6.93 6.25
N PHE A 129 -12.23 -7.22 4.95
CA PHE A 129 -11.97 -6.23 3.88
C PHE A 129 -10.70 -5.39 4.09
N GLY A 130 -9.74 -5.89 4.84
CA GLY A 130 -8.52 -5.17 5.20
C GLY A 130 -8.70 -4.14 6.32
N MET A 131 -9.78 -4.23 7.08
CA MET A 131 -10.05 -3.40 8.26
C MET A 131 -9.69 -4.15 9.53
N PRO A 132 -8.56 -3.86 10.19
CA PRO A 132 -8.17 -4.58 11.38
C PRO A 132 -9.07 -4.30 12.58
N ARG A 133 -9.23 -5.35 13.39
CA ARG A 133 -9.78 -5.30 14.75
C ARG A 133 -8.67 -5.02 15.77
N PRO A 134 -9.00 -4.77 17.07
CA PRO A 134 -8.00 -4.53 18.10
C PRO A 134 -6.91 -5.61 18.17
N GLU A 135 -7.30 -6.87 17.92
CA GLU A 135 -6.39 -8.03 17.92
C GLU A 135 -5.29 -7.90 16.85
N GLY A 136 -5.61 -7.35 15.69
CA GLY A 136 -4.65 -7.09 14.62
C GLY A 136 -3.59 -6.08 15.05
N TYR A 137 -4.00 -4.97 15.67
CA TYR A 137 -3.07 -3.95 16.16
C TYR A 137 -2.24 -4.44 17.35
N ARG A 138 -2.83 -5.19 18.27
CA ARG A 138 -2.08 -5.82 19.39
C ARG A 138 -1.08 -6.85 18.88
N LYS A 139 -1.46 -7.66 17.87
CA LYS A 139 -0.51 -8.54 17.17
C LYS A 139 0.65 -7.76 16.57
N ALA A 140 0.36 -6.69 15.83
CA ALA A 140 1.40 -5.83 15.25
C ALA A 140 2.33 -5.27 16.33
N CYS A 141 1.79 -4.74 17.43
CA CYS A 141 2.57 -4.26 18.57
C CYS A 141 3.52 -5.33 19.13
N ARG A 142 3.00 -6.52 19.41
CA ARG A 142 3.80 -7.66 19.90
C ARG A 142 4.95 -8.01 18.96
N LEU A 143 4.71 -7.98 17.65
CA LEU A 143 5.74 -8.25 16.64
C LEU A 143 6.79 -7.14 16.58
N MET A 144 6.38 -5.87 16.71
CA MET A 144 7.30 -4.73 16.78
C MET A 144 8.20 -4.78 18.01
N GLU A 145 7.65 -5.09 19.19
CA GLU A 145 8.43 -5.29 20.43
C GLU A 145 9.38 -6.50 20.34
N MET A 146 8.95 -7.56 19.64
CA MET A 146 9.82 -8.69 19.33
C MET A 146 10.97 -8.27 18.40
N ALA A 147 10.69 -7.49 17.37
CA ALA A 147 11.70 -6.98 16.44
C ALA A 147 12.77 -6.15 17.17
N GLU A 148 12.36 -5.24 18.05
CA GLU A 148 13.29 -4.47 18.88
C GLU A 148 14.19 -5.38 19.72
N ARG A 149 13.60 -6.35 20.43
CA ARG A 149 14.33 -7.29 21.27
C ARG A 149 15.42 -8.06 20.52
N PHE A 150 15.14 -8.44 19.28
CA PHE A 150 16.08 -9.16 18.41
C PHE A 150 16.85 -8.24 17.46
N LYS A 151 16.73 -6.93 17.61
CA LYS A 151 17.41 -5.90 16.79
C LYS A 151 17.13 -6.08 15.28
N MET A 152 15.92 -6.50 14.94
CA MET A 152 15.45 -6.61 13.55
C MET A 152 14.79 -5.29 13.12
N PRO A 153 15.13 -4.74 11.96
CA PRO A 153 14.36 -3.65 11.36
C PRO A 153 12.91 -4.06 11.11
N ILE A 154 12.01 -3.09 11.17
CA ILE A 154 10.58 -3.26 10.95
C ILE A 154 10.21 -2.64 9.62
N LEU A 155 9.56 -3.44 8.76
CA LEU A 155 9.04 -3.01 7.46
C LEU A 155 7.53 -3.14 7.48
N THR A 156 6.81 -2.02 7.34
CA THR A 156 5.34 -2.07 7.33
C THR A 156 4.77 -1.77 5.97
N PHE A 157 3.70 -2.50 5.59
CA PHE A 157 2.96 -2.34 4.34
C PHE A 157 1.53 -1.91 4.65
N ILE A 158 1.16 -0.71 4.21
CA ILE A 158 -0.12 -0.08 4.54
C ILE A 158 -1.06 -0.21 3.35
N ASP A 159 -2.18 -0.92 3.53
CA ASP A 159 -3.28 -1.02 2.57
C ASP A 159 -4.60 -1.32 3.28
N THR A 160 -5.22 -0.30 3.84
CA THR A 160 -6.48 -0.39 4.59
C THR A 160 -7.41 0.79 4.31
N PRO A 161 -8.73 0.56 4.20
CA PRO A 161 -9.70 1.66 4.20
C PRO A 161 -9.82 2.34 5.58
N GLY A 162 -9.33 1.70 6.65
CA GLY A 162 -9.38 2.18 8.03
C GLY A 162 -9.48 1.05 9.04
N ALA A 163 -9.55 1.40 10.31
CA ALA A 163 -9.82 0.45 11.39
C ALA A 163 -11.29 0.00 11.33
N TYR A 164 -11.57 -1.23 11.74
CA TYR A 164 -12.93 -1.75 11.79
C TYR A 164 -13.79 -0.98 12.81
N PRO A 165 -14.93 -0.37 12.40
CA PRO A 165 -15.75 0.48 13.27
C PRO A 165 -16.88 -0.29 13.96
N GLY A 166 -16.77 -1.60 14.12
CA GLY A 166 -17.80 -2.43 14.74
C GLY A 166 -17.85 -2.28 16.26
N ILE A 167 -19.05 -2.47 16.84
CA ILE A 167 -19.29 -2.43 18.29
C ILE A 167 -18.37 -3.42 19.01
N ASP A 168 -18.24 -4.61 18.49
CA ASP A 168 -17.37 -5.67 19.03
C ASP A 168 -15.87 -5.28 19.05
N ALA A 169 -15.43 -4.43 18.13
CA ALA A 169 -14.08 -3.89 18.15
C ALA A 169 -13.94 -2.77 19.20
N GLU A 170 -14.95 -1.92 19.34
CA GLU A 170 -14.95 -0.87 20.35
C GLU A 170 -14.98 -1.44 21.76
N GLU A 171 -15.81 -2.46 22.02
CA GLU A 171 -15.84 -3.21 23.29
C GLU A 171 -14.49 -3.84 23.68
N ARG A 172 -13.64 -4.15 22.68
CA ARG A 172 -12.28 -4.67 22.89
C ARG A 172 -11.18 -3.60 22.74
N ASN A 173 -11.55 -2.31 22.90
CA ASN A 173 -10.63 -1.17 22.95
C ASN A 173 -9.89 -0.91 21.63
N GLN A 174 -10.64 -0.72 20.51
CA GLN A 174 -10.08 -0.39 19.19
C GLN A 174 -9.20 0.87 19.22
N SER A 175 -9.68 1.94 19.81
CA SER A 175 -8.95 3.21 19.87
C SER A 175 -7.69 3.11 20.74
N GLU A 176 -7.76 2.39 21.84
CA GLU A 176 -6.60 2.15 22.72
C GLU A 176 -5.53 1.33 22.00
N ALA A 177 -5.90 0.24 21.31
CA ALA A 177 -4.96 -0.59 20.57
C ALA A 177 -4.20 0.21 19.48
N ILE A 178 -4.90 1.12 18.79
CA ILE A 178 -4.29 2.03 17.82
C ILE A 178 -3.35 3.02 18.53
N ALA A 179 -3.82 3.70 19.57
CA ALA A 179 -3.04 4.71 20.28
C ALA A 179 -1.79 4.11 20.94
N TRP A 180 -1.91 2.90 21.47
CA TRP A 180 -0.78 2.18 22.03
C TRP A 180 0.31 1.90 21.00
N ASN A 181 -0.06 1.47 19.79
CA ASN A 181 0.88 1.26 18.70
C ASN A 181 1.64 2.55 18.34
N LEU A 182 0.94 3.69 18.23
CA LEU A 182 1.59 4.98 17.97
C LEU A 182 2.67 5.28 19.03
N ARG A 183 2.31 5.10 20.31
CA ARG A 183 3.22 5.31 21.43
C ARG A 183 4.43 4.37 21.40
N VAL A 184 4.21 3.09 21.11
CA VAL A 184 5.28 2.09 21.04
C VAL A 184 6.20 2.39 19.87
N MET A 185 5.68 2.55 18.67
CA MET A 185 6.46 2.81 17.46
C MET A 185 7.34 4.05 17.58
N ALA A 186 6.84 5.11 18.22
CA ALA A 186 7.63 6.32 18.45
C ALA A 186 8.89 6.09 19.30
N ARG A 187 8.97 4.98 20.04
CA ARG A 187 10.04 4.71 21.02
C ARG A 187 10.90 3.48 20.69
N LEU A 188 10.54 2.70 19.66
CA LEU A 188 11.28 1.51 19.27
C LEU A 188 12.70 1.83 18.82
N LYS A 189 13.68 1.17 19.44
CA LYS A 189 15.11 1.33 19.18
C LYS A 189 15.59 0.46 18.01
N THR A 190 14.82 0.45 16.94
CA THR A 190 15.17 -0.24 15.70
C THR A 190 14.60 0.54 14.52
N PRO A 191 15.22 0.48 13.33
CA PRO A 191 14.70 1.15 12.14
C PRO A 191 13.28 0.70 11.78
N ILE A 192 12.43 1.65 11.42
CA ILE A 192 11.06 1.42 10.95
C ILE A 192 10.88 2.11 9.60
N ILE A 193 10.54 1.35 8.57
CA ILE A 193 10.19 1.87 7.25
C ILE A 193 8.75 1.47 6.94
N ALA A 194 7.90 2.46 6.69
CA ALA A 194 6.51 2.23 6.29
C ALA A 194 6.34 2.49 4.79
N THR A 195 5.55 1.66 4.11
CA THR A 195 5.25 1.82 2.69
C THR A 195 3.74 1.72 2.46
N VAL A 196 3.13 2.80 1.97
CA VAL A 196 1.73 2.77 1.54
C VAL A 196 1.66 2.15 0.15
N ILE A 197 1.09 0.95 0.06
CA ILE A 197 1.03 0.16 -1.17
C ILE A 197 -0.32 0.24 -1.90
N GLY A 198 -1.34 0.78 -1.24
CA GLY A 198 -2.68 0.96 -1.78
C GLY A 198 -3.35 2.16 -1.14
N GLU A 199 -4.40 1.96 -0.33
CA GLU A 199 -5.03 3.02 0.42
C GLU A 199 -4.58 3.01 1.89
N GLY A 200 -4.14 4.16 2.40
CA GLY A 200 -3.79 4.36 3.81
C GLY A 200 -4.89 5.13 4.53
N GLY A 201 -5.86 4.41 5.11
CA GLY A 201 -7.06 5.01 5.73
C GLY A 201 -6.90 5.26 7.22
N SER A 202 -6.98 6.53 7.65
CA SER A 202 -7.25 6.95 9.02
C SER A 202 -6.34 6.30 10.08
N GLY A 203 -6.86 6.10 11.29
CA GLY A 203 -6.18 5.44 12.41
C GLY A 203 -5.71 4.03 12.10
N GLY A 204 -6.40 3.33 11.18
CA GLY A 204 -5.98 2.00 10.74
C GLY A 204 -4.60 2.00 10.10
N ALA A 205 -4.33 2.98 9.25
CA ALA A 205 -3.02 3.17 8.62
C ALA A 205 -1.99 3.68 9.62
N LEU A 206 -2.36 4.65 10.47
CA LEU A 206 -1.46 5.22 11.48
C LEU A 206 -0.94 4.18 12.47
N ALA A 207 -1.77 3.20 12.84
CA ALA A 207 -1.42 2.18 13.84
C ALA A 207 -0.20 1.33 13.47
N ILE A 208 0.22 1.34 12.19
CA ILE A 208 1.48 0.74 11.72
C ILE A 208 2.29 1.72 10.87
N GLY A 209 2.03 3.02 10.98
CA GLY A 209 2.56 4.06 10.09
C GLY A 209 3.57 5.00 10.72
N VAL A 210 3.81 4.97 12.04
CA VAL A 210 4.87 5.78 12.66
C VAL A 210 6.24 5.17 12.33
N CYS A 211 7.13 5.93 11.69
CA CYS A 211 8.33 5.38 11.08
C CYS A 211 9.46 6.41 10.94
N ASP A 212 10.65 5.92 10.61
CA ASP A 212 11.82 6.72 10.26
C ASP A 212 11.77 7.18 8.79
N GLN A 213 11.18 6.35 7.92
CA GLN A 213 10.98 6.64 6.49
C GLN A 213 9.58 6.20 6.07
N LEU A 214 8.83 7.11 5.46
CA LEU A 214 7.52 6.84 4.87
C LEU A 214 7.60 6.85 3.35
N ASN A 215 7.35 5.72 2.75
CA ASN A 215 7.22 5.56 1.31
C ASN A 215 5.75 5.51 0.89
N MET A 216 5.47 5.98 -0.31
CA MET A 216 4.20 5.75 -0.98
C MET A 216 4.45 5.25 -2.40
N LEU A 217 3.66 4.27 -2.86
CA LEU A 217 3.60 3.95 -4.28
C LEU A 217 2.93 5.10 -5.04
N GLN A 218 3.34 5.31 -6.28
CA GLN A 218 2.91 6.44 -7.13
C GLN A 218 1.38 6.60 -7.20
N TYR A 219 0.64 5.49 -7.30
CA TYR A 219 -0.82 5.49 -7.38
C TYR A 219 -1.48 4.99 -6.10
N SER A 220 -0.84 5.23 -4.95
CA SER A 220 -1.42 5.02 -3.62
C SER A 220 -2.00 6.31 -3.05
N THR A 221 -2.81 6.20 -2.00
CA THR A 221 -3.40 7.33 -1.28
C THR A 221 -3.19 7.20 0.23
N TYR A 222 -3.06 8.34 0.91
CA TYR A 222 -2.98 8.39 2.36
C TYR A 222 -3.85 9.52 2.90
N ALA A 223 -4.86 9.19 3.70
CA ALA A 223 -5.89 10.13 4.10
C ALA A 223 -6.55 9.78 5.43
N VAL A 224 -7.08 10.78 6.11
CA VAL A 224 -7.84 10.61 7.36
C VAL A 224 -9.22 9.99 7.13
N ILE A 225 -9.80 10.18 5.96
CA ILE A 225 -11.13 9.69 5.55
C ILE A 225 -11.14 9.41 4.05
N SER A 226 -12.04 8.57 3.58
CA SER A 226 -12.21 8.37 2.14
C SER A 226 -12.80 9.61 1.46
N PRO A 227 -12.51 9.85 0.16
CA PRO A 227 -13.12 10.95 -0.58
C PRO A 227 -14.65 10.91 -0.56
N GLU A 228 -15.26 9.73 -0.64
CA GLU A 228 -16.71 9.54 -0.56
C GLU A 228 -17.25 9.92 0.82
N GLY A 229 -16.54 9.53 1.89
CA GLY A 229 -16.88 9.89 3.26
C GLY A 229 -16.79 11.40 3.50
N CYS A 230 -15.72 12.03 3.04
CA CYS A 230 -15.54 13.47 3.08
C CYS A 230 -16.65 14.19 2.33
N ALA A 231 -16.96 13.77 1.11
CA ALA A 231 -18.01 14.33 0.30
C ALA A 231 -19.39 14.20 0.96
N SER A 232 -19.70 13.05 1.54
CA SER A 232 -20.95 12.80 2.25
C SER A 232 -21.12 13.70 3.47
N ILE A 233 -20.05 13.98 4.21
CA ILE A 233 -20.07 14.87 5.38
C ILE A 233 -20.24 16.34 4.96
N LEU A 234 -19.41 16.81 4.02
CA LEU A 234 -19.35 18.23 3.66
C LEU A 234 -20.44 18.66 2.69
N TRP A 235 -20.72 17.85 1.67
CA TRP A 235 -21.68 18.19 0.61
C TRP A 235 -22.97 17.38 0.65
N LYS A 236 -23.12 16.47 1.62
CA LYS A 236 -24.30 15.59 1.77
C LYS A 236 -24.57 14.68 0.57
N THR A 237 -23.57 14.47 -0.28
CA THR A 237 -23.62 13.56 -1.43
C THR A 237 -22.26 12.95 -1.73
N ALA A 238 -22.22 11.65 -2.01
CA ALA A 238 -20.99 10.95 -2.41
C ALA A 238 -20.55 11.28 -3.86
N GLU A 239 -21.43 11.87 -4.67
CA GLU A 239 -21.12 12.29 -6.07
C GLU A 239 -20.00 13.32 -6.12
N LYS A 240 -19.78 14.06 -5.03
CA LYS A 240 -18.69 15.03 -4.87
C LYS A 240 -17.35 14.41 -4.44
N ALA A 241 -17.24 13.08 -4.46
CA ALA A 241 -15.97 12.40 -4.14
C ALA A 241 -14.78 12.86 -5.01
N PRO A 242 -14.93 13.16 -6.32
CA PRO A 242 -13.83 13.72 -7.12
C PRO A 242 -13.33 15.07 -6.59
N ASP A 243 -14.25 15.97 -6.24
CA ASP A 243 -13.92 17.28 -5.68
C ASP A 243 -13.24 17.14 -4.31
N ALA A 244 -13.73 16.22 -3.49
CA ALA A 244 -13.15 15.89 -2.20
C ALA A 244 -11.72 15.31 -2.34
N ALA A 245 -11.50 14.39 -3.26
CA ALA A 245 -10.19 13.79 -3.49
C ALA A 245 -9.14 14.85 -3.84
N GLU A 246 -9.50 15.82 -4.67
CA GLU A 246 -8.62 16.93 -5.04
C GLU A 246 -8.35 17.87 -3.86
N ALA A 247 -9.40 18.29 -3.15
CA ALA A 247 -9.29 19.20 -2.02
C ALA A 247 -8.49 18.62 -0.84
N MET A 248 -8.60 17.32 -0.61
CA MET A 248 -7.90 16.63 0.50
C MET A 248 -6.41 16.44 0.27
N GLY A 249 -5.91 16.51 -0.97
CA GLY A 249 -4.50 16.37 -1.29
C GLY A 249 -3.89 15.01 -0.91
N ILE A 250 -4.60 13.91 -1.17
CA ILE A 250 -4.32 12.55 -0.67
C ILE A 250 -3.29 11.76 -1.48
N THR A 251 -2.78 12.30 -2.58
CA THR A 251 -1.88 11.60 -3.50
C THR A 251 -0.44 11.64 -3.03
N ALA A 252 0.37 10.68 -3.48
CA ALA A 252 1.76 10.53 -3.07
C ALA A 252 2.60 11.79 -3.34
N ASP A 253 2.48 12.37 -4.53
CA ASP A 253 3.24 13.58 -4.90
C ASP A 253 2.81 14.80 -4.07
N ARG A 254 1.52 14.94 -3.80
CA ARG A 254 1.01 16.04 -2.97
C ARG A 254 1.53 15.94 -1.54
N LEU A 255 1.47 14.74 -0.95
CA LEU A 255 1.94 14.49 0.41
C LEU A 255 3.47 14.59 0.53
N LYS A 256 4.20 14.23 -0.53
CA LYS A 256 5.65 14.49 -0.60
C LYS A 256 5.95 15.99 -0.62
N GLY A 257 5.20 16.76 -1.40
CA GLY A 257 5.32 18.23 -1.43
C GLY A 257 5.01 18.90 -0.09
N LEU A 258 4.22 18.25 0.78
CA LEU A 258 3.91 18.70 2.15
C LEU A 258 4.92 18.18 3.20
N GLY A 259 5.95 17.44 2.80
CA GLY A 259 6.96 16.90 3.73
C GLY A 259 6.49 15.71 4.58
N ILE A 260 5.31 15.13 4.27
CA ILE A 260 4.78 13.97 5.00
C ILE A 260 5.42 12.68 4.51
N VAL A 261 5.62 12.56 3.20
CA VAL A 261 6.18 11.39 2.52
C VAL A 261 7.64 11.66 2.12
N ASP A 262 8.54 10.75 2.47
CA ASP A 262 9.96 10.87 2.15
C ASP A 262 10.24 10.44 0.71
N LYS A 263 9.61 9.36 0.28
CA LYS A 263 9.84 8.81 -1.06
C LYS A 263 8.56 8.39 -1.75
N VAL A 264 8.37 8.86 -2.98
CA VAL A 264 7.41 8.28 -3.91
C VAL A 264 8.15 7.22 -4.74
N ILE A 265 7.71 5.97 -4.65
CA ILE A 265 8.21 4.85 -5.43
C ILE A 265 7.39 4.78 -6.72
N ALA A 266 8.05 4.94 -7.86
CA ALA A 266 7.39 4.83 -9.16
C ALA A 266 6.78 3.43 -9.36
N GLU A 267 5.66 3.37 -10.04
CA GLU A 267 5.03 2.12 -10.43
C GLU A 267 5.34 1.81 -11.91
N PRO A 268 5.33 0.53 -12.30
CA PRO A 268 5.38 0.13 -13.70
C PRO A 268 4.31 0.83 -14.52
N LEU A 269 4.54 0.98 -15.83
CA LEU A 269 3.59 1.63 -16.73
C LEU A 269 2.21 0.98 -16.65
N GLY A 270 1.20 1.77 -16.33
CA GLY A 270 -0.16 1.29 -16.10
C GLY A 270 -0.44 0.81 -14.67
N GLY A 271 0.51 0.97 -13.72
CA GLY A 271 0.35 0.67 -12.30
C GLY A 271 0.86 -0.71 -11.86
N ALA A 272 1.02 -0.89 -10.55
CA ALA A 272 1.59 -2.09 -9.93
C ALA A 272 0.84 -3.40 -10.29
N HIS A 273 -0.45 -3.33 -10.60
CA HIS A 273 -1.25 -4.50 -10.99
C HIS A 273 -0.93 -5.02 -12.40
N ARG A 274 -0.27 -4.23 -13.24
CA ARG A 274 0.15 -4.62 -14.59
C ARG A 274 1.43 -5.44 -14.58
N ASP A 275 2.35 -5.11 -13.67
CA ASP A 275 3.61 -5.84 -13.47
C ASP A 275 3.95 -5.88 -11.96
N PRO A 276 3.35 -6.83 -11.22
CA PRO A 276 3.60 -6.99 -9.79
C PRO A 276 5.06 -7.27 -9.44
N VAL A 277 5.76 -8.00 -10.30
CA VAL A 277 7.16 -8.38 -10.09
C VAL A 277 8.07 -7.15 -10.22
N ALA A 278 7.88 -6.35 -11.27
CA ALA A 278 8.63 -5.09 -11.41
C ALA A 278 8.31 -4.11 -10.27
N ALA A 279 7.04 -4.00 -9.85
CA ALA A 279 6.64 -3.17 -8.71
C ALA A 279 7.34 -3.62 -7.42
N ALA A 280 7.38 -4.93 -7.15
CA ALA A 280 8.08 -5.50 -6.00
C ALA A 280 9.59 -5.24 -6.04
N ALA A 281 10.22 -5.34 -7.21
CA ALA A 281 11.64 -5.05 -7.39
C ALA A 281 11.98 -3.58 -7.07
N LEU A 282 11.12 -2.63 -7.47
CA LEU A 282 11.30 -1.21 -7.14
C LEU A 282 11.17 -0.95 -5.62
N ILE A 283 10.19 -1.57 -4.97
CA ILE A 283 10.05 -1.49 -3.50
C ILE A 283 11.27 -2.09 -2.81
N ARG A 284 11.71 -3.30 -3.23
CA ARG A 284 12.89 -3.97 -2.65
C ARG A 284 14.12 -3.07 -2.72
N ALA A 285 14.40 -2.49 -3.87
CA ALA A 285 15.56 -1.61 -4.06
C ALA A 285 15.52 -0.39 -3.12
N GLU A 286 14.36 0.24 -2.95
CA GLU A 286 14.21 1.37 -2.05
C GLU A 286 14.35 0.95 -0.58
N LEU A 287 13.70 -0.15 -0.16
CA LEU A 287 13.82 -0.67 1.22
C LEU A 287 15.26 -1.01 1.57
N SER A 288 16.00 -1.68 0.68
CA SER A 288 17.42 -2.02 0.90
C SER A 288 18.29 -0.77 1.04
N SER A 289 18.07 0.24 0.20
CA SER A 289 18.78 1.53 0.26
C SER A 289 18.51 2.26 1.57
N GLN A 290 17.24 2.37 1.98
CA GLN A 290 16.86 3.06 3.20
C GLN A 290 17.33 2.33 4.47
N LEU A 291 17.28 1.01 4.48
CA LEU A 291 17.84 0.23 5.60
C LEU A 291 19.34 0.41 5.74
N ALA A 292 20.08 0.46 4.64
CA ALA A 292 21.53 0.74 4.69
C ALA A 292 21.80 2.11 5.33
N MET A 293 21.06 3.13 4.91
CA MET A 293 21.18 4.49 5.48
C MET A 293 20.80 4.53 6.97
N LEU A 294 19.66 3.93 7.36
CA LEU A 294 19.19 3.99 8.75
C LEU A 294 20.08 3.26 9.74
N LYS A 295 20.85 2.29 9.29
CA LYS A 295 21.81 1.55 10.13
C LYS A 295 23.08 2.35 10.48
N GLU A 296 23.35 3.44 9.79
CA GLU A 296 24.46 4.33 10.10
C GLU A 296 24.25 5.07 11.43
N PHE A 297 22.97 5.20 11.89
CA PHE A 297 22.60 5.90 13.09
C PHE A 297 22.60 4.97 14.31
N ASP A 298 23.08 5.48 15.44
CA ASP A 298 22.86 4.81 16.72
C ASP A 298 21.39 4.97 17.19
N ASN A 299 21.04 4.29 18.28
CA ASN A 299 19.67 4.27 18.77
C ASN A 299 19.15 5.65 19.23
N ASP A 300 20.01 6.46 19.84
CA ASP A 300 19.61 7.78 20.36
C ASP A 300 19.42 8.76 19.21
N GLU A 301 20.32 8.73 18.22
CA GLU A 301 20.18 9.52 16.99
C GLU A 301 18.96 9.11 16.18
N LEU A 302 18.71 7.80 16.02
CA LEU A 302 17.52 7.29 15.33
C LEU A 302 16.22 7.79 15.97
N LEU A 303 16.14 7.73 17.30
CA LEU A 303 14.96 8.21 18.03
C LEU A 303 14.80 9.74 17.94
N ALA A 304 15.89 10.50 18.05
CA ALA A 304 15.86 11.96 17.89
C ALA A 304 15.34 12.34 16.49
N ARG A 305 15.88 11.73 15.43
CA ARG A 305 15.43 11.96 14.04
C ARG A 305 13.96 11.62 13.83
N ARG A 306 13.48 10.49 14.39
CA ARG A 306 12.06 10.10 14.34
C ARG A 306 11.18 11.12 15.05
N TYR A 307 11.60 11.58 16.22
CA TYR A 307 10.90 12.63 16.96
C TYR A 307 10.83 13.94 16.18
N ASP A 308 11.96 14.43 15.68
CA ASP A 308 12.05 15.68 14.91
C ASP A 308 11.18 15.62 13.65
N ARG A 309 11.19 14.47 12.96
CA ARG A 309 10.32 14.20 11.82
C ARG A 309 8.83 14.38 12.19
N LEU A 310 8.38 13.76 13.28
CA LEU A 310 6.98 13.84 13.72
C LEU A 310 6.61 15.26 14.13
N MET A 311 7.54 16.00 14.75
CA MET A 311 7.32 17.37 15.17
C MET A 311 7.37 18.40 14.02
N SER A 312 7.94 18.03 12.88
CA SER A 312 8.02 18.91 11.70
C SER A 312 6.74 18.91 10.84
N TYR A 313 5.79 18.04 11.12
CA TYR A 313 4.54 17.99 10.34
C TYR A 313 3.69 19.24 10.58
N GLY A 314 3.36 19.91 9.48
CA GLY A 314 2.50 21.11 9.48
C GLY A 314 3.23 22.41 9.83
N LEU A 315 4.57 22.41 9.83
CA LEU A 315 5.41 23.61 9.98
C LEU A 315 5.71 24.23 8.61
#